data_ee9562681d5b80c03cb1fe31bba48302
#
_entry.id   ee9562681d5b80c03cb1fe31bba48302
#
_cell.length_a   1.000
_cell.length_b   1.000
_cell.length_c   1.000
_cell.angle_alpha   90.00
_cell.angle_beta   90.00
_cell.angle_gamma   90.00
#
_symmetry.space_group_name_H-M   'P 1'
#
loop_
_entity.id
_entity.type
_entity.pdbx_description
1 polymer ?
#
loop_
_entity_poly.entity_id
_entity_poly.type
_entity_poly.pdbx_seq_one_letter_code
_entity_poly.pdbx_strand_id
1 'polypeptide(L)'
;VITNGLSVGGNAKDENGEWGKTGETILRNNAWLDITWEKTTNPSGLPLYNHNIKVENSVLFYNYRNTGTLGYYGEVYGDVTLSGDCTIKNGQTLFIPTGCSLTVNGTLDNQGTIYSKGALTANQITGNTVTKDKVDLNGTSYKTWAEATAALAGSEEPVNIITLLDDETATSTPPKPCIITGDGKTLTYAGDLELQAALTFKSIKLNMSTIYANGHDLTFDESVDCRPSTYTNNGNPLTGIRNIWGGTKDNNTIDKTNIVIKSGQFGWIYGGGNAGNITGTTKVTISGGTVNNSVFGGSHAAGSTVGNTELNITGGTLNYIYGGGWNGDVTGTATTNISGDNTVVSGFIIGNTEGTGTAGNTDVTLDTSADNPIQEVHGAGINYNNTVHGKVSGNVNLTVLDGRITGSLIGCSSAVEGKININVKGGEVKRISGIDYSLSADSPTPTYSGIIQITIEKGHTTIGQIDSNNNHKTHVTYRNCGTADTPYLISEL
;
A
#
# COMPACT_ATOMS: atom_id res chain seq x y z
N VAL A 1 -52.00 7.51 19.24
CA VAL A 1 -51.29 6.96 20.43
C VAL A 1 -52.24 5.98 21.11
N ILE A 2 -51.83 4.73 21.21
CA ILE A 2 -52.63 3.69 21.93
C ILE A 2 -52.07 3.66 23.36
N THR A 3 -52.83 4.17 24.30
CA THR A 3 -52.36 4.37 25.69
C THR A 3 -52.71 3.21 26.64
N ASN A 4 -53.60 2.31 26.25
CA ASN A 4 -54.15 1.26 27.15
C ASN A 4 -53.99 -0.18 26.62
N GLY A 5 -52.98 -0.38 25.80
CA GLY A 5 -52.67 -1.70 25.25
C GLY A 5 -53.43 -2.03 23.98
N LEU A 6 -52.77 -2.74 23.10
CA LEU A 6 -53.30 -3.34 21.88
C LEU A 6 -53.41 -4.83 22.12
N SER A 7 -54.62 -5.37 22.04
CA SER A 7 -54.81 -6.82 22.03
C SER A 7 -55.02 -7.28 20.60
N VAL A 8 -54.07 -8.00 20.09
CA VAL A 8 -54.11 -8.55 18.71
C VAL A 8 -54.23 -10.07 18.84
N GLY A 9 -55.31 -10.59 18.33
CA GLY A 9 -55.62 -12.00 18.38
C GLY A 9 -56.58 -12.36 19.54
N GLY A 10 -57.51 -13.21 19.29
CA GLY A 10 -58.48 -13.71 20.28
C GLY A 10 -57.93 -14.91 21.06
N ASN A 11 -58.49 -15.14 22.23
CA ASN A 11 -58.27 -16.36 22.99
C ASN A 11 -58.96 -17.59 22.38
N ALA A 12 -59.16 -17.63 21.07
CA ALA A 12 -59.79 -18.73 20.36
C ALA A 12 -58.77 -19.67 19.76
N LYS A 13 -59.06 -20.93 19.82
CA LYS A 13 -58.34 -21.94 19.04
C LYS A 13 -58.86 -21.95 17.62
N ASP A 14 -57.95 -22.12 16.63
CA ASP A 14 -58.34 -22.37 15.25
C ASP A 14 -58.99 -23.78 15.12
N GLU A 15 -59.41 -24.11 13.90
CA GLU A 15 -60.00 -25.41 13.55
C GLU A 15 -59.09 -26.62 13.83
N ASN A 16 -57.76 -26.37 13.99
CA ASN A 16 -56.75 -27.37 14.31
C ASN A 16 -56.43 -27.43 15.81
N GLY A 17 -57.11 -26.62 16.63
CA GLY A 17 -56.89 -26.55 18.07
C GLY A 17 -55.71 -25.69 18.52
N GLU A 18 -55.10 -24.92 17.62
CA GLU A 18 -53.99 -24.03 17.89
C GLU A 18 -54.47 -22.66 18.37
N TRP A 19 -53.80 -22.08 19.39
CA TRP A 19 -54.16 -20.78 19.93
C TRP A 19 -53.57 -19.62 19.08
N GLY A 20 -54.37 -18.60 18.81
CA GLY A 20 -53.88 -17.27 18.42
C GLY A 20 -53.62 -17.02 16.94
N LYS A 21 -54.08 -17.91 16.03
CA LYS A 21 -53.85 -17.74 14.56
C LYS A 21 -54.95 -16.98 13.80
N THR A 22 -55.95 -16.38 14.45
CA THR A 22 -57.17 -15.87 13.77
C THR A 22 -57.17 -14.37 13.47
N GLY A 23 -56.05 -13.67 13.59
CA GLY A 23 -55.99 -12.24 13.25
C GLY A 23 -54.65 -11.83 12.63
N GLU A 24 -54.68 -10.98 11.60
CA GLU A 24 -53.52 -10.32 11.05
C GLU A 24 -53.52 -8.85 11.48
N THR A 25 -52.41 -8.37 12.04
CA THR A 25 -52.19 -6.95 12.29
C THR A 25 -51.15 -6.45 11.28
N ILE A 26 -51.50 -5.41 10.51
CA ILE A 26 -50.60 -4.81 9.56
C ILE A 26 -50.17 -3.46 10.13
N LEU A 27 -48.86 -3.32 10.37
CA LEU A 27 -48.19 -2.06 10.72
C LEU A 27 -47.61 -1.47 9.45
N ARG A 28 -48.06 -0.26 9.07
CA ARG A 28 -47.60 0.39 7.80
C ARG A 28 -47.70 1.92 7.88
N ASN A 29 -47.25 2.61 6.81
CA ASN A 29 -47.35 4.05 6.66
C ASN A 29 -46.55 4.83 7.70
N ASN A 30 -45.29 4.46 7.88
CA ASN A 30 -44.39 5.11 8.82
C ASN A 30 -44.83 5.05 10.28
N ALA A 31 -45.52 3.97 10.65
CA ALA A 31 -45.94 3.77 12.02
C ALA A 31 -44.74 3.40 12.90
N TRP A 32 -44.82 3.80 14.14
CA TRP A 32 -43.89 3.40 15.21
C TRP A 32 -44.66 2.67 16.27
N LEU A 33 -44.39 1.41 16.44
CA LEU A 33 -45.04 0.58 17.47
C LEU A 33 -44.00 0.10 18.47
N ASP A 34 -44.24 0.43 19.74
CA ASP A 34 -43.48 -0.05 20.89
C ASP A 34 -44.36 -0.98 21.71
N ILE A 35 -44.13 -2.27 21.62
CA ILE A 35 -44.88 -3.28 22.35
C ILE A 35 -44.16 -3.57 23.66
N THR A 36 -44.62 -2.97 24.75
CA THR A 36 -44.15 -3.27 26.09
C THR A 36 -44.96 -4.43 26.68
N TRP A 37 -44.29 -5.52 26.94
CA TRP A 37 -44.93 -6.68 27.55
C TRP A 37 -44.75 -6.63 29.07
N GLU A 38 -45.78 -6.16 29.78
CA GLU A 38 -45.70 -5.97 31.23
C GLU A 38 -45.97 -7.22 32.08
N LYS A 39 -46.36 -8.34 31.54
CA LYS A 39 -46.74 -9.47 32.38
C LYS A 39 -46.05 -10.79 32.10
N THR A 40 -45.39 -11.17 33.11
CA THR A 40 -44.58 -12.35 33.41
C THR A 40 -45.32 -13.64 33.66
N THR A 41 -46.60 -13.65 33.52
CA THR A 41 -47.41 -14.82 33.83
C THR A 41 -48.26 -15.26 32.64
N ASN A 42 -47.57 -15.63 31.56
CA ASN A 42 -48.15 -16.65 30.70
C ASN A 42 -47.73 -17.99 31.28
N PRO A 43 -48.66 -18.79 31.86
CA PRO A 43 -48.35 -20.10 32.47
C PRO A 43 -47.75 -21.10 31.48
N SER A 44 -47.86 -20.85 30.19
CA SER A 44 -47.39 -21.76 29.15
C SER A 44 -46.05 -21.40 28.56
N GLY A 45 -45.42 -20.27 28.96
CA GLY A 45 -44.11 -19.85 28.41
C GLY A 45 -44.09 -19.61 26.91
N LEU A 46 -45.23 -19.40 26.27
CA LEU A 46 -45.33 -19.18 24.84
C LEU A 46 -44.97 -17.75 24.51
N PRO A 47 -43.99 -17.55 23.61
CA PRO A 47 -43.63 -16.22 23.15
C PRO A 47 -44.71 -15.60 22.27
N LEU A 48 -44.64 -14.29 22.08
CA LEU A 48 -45.48 -13.46 21.18
C LEU A 48 -45.56 -13.93 19.71
N TYR A 49 -44.93 -15.00 19.36
CA TYR A 49 -44.83 -15.52 17.99
C TYR A 49 -46.16 -15.94 17.35
N ASN A 50 -47.21 -16.01 18.10
CA ASN A 50 -48.53 -16.37 17.60
C ASN A 50 -49.33 -15.17 17.09
N HIS A 51 -48.79 -13.96 17.16
CA HIS A 51 -49.46 -12.79 16.58
C HIS A 51 -48.90 -12.58 15.17
N ASN A 52 -49.78 -12.67 14.20
CA ASN A 52 -49.47 -12.44 12.80
C ASN A 52 -49.34 -10.91 12.59
N ILE A 53 -48.18 -10.31 12.98
CA ILE A 53 -47.90 -8.91 12.76
C ILE A 53 -47.09 -8.82 11.48
N LYS A 54 -47.67 -8.23 10.44
CA LYS A 54 -47.02 -7.88 9.19
C LYS A 54 -46.57 -6.42 9.30
N VAL A 55 -45.29 -6.18 9.10
CA VAL A 55 -44.70 -4.84 9.19
C VAL A 55 -44.23 -4.37 7.79
N GLU A 56 -44.74 -3.22 7.36
CA GLU A 56 -44.44 -2.61 6.06
C GLU A 56 -44.12 -1.15 6.28
N ASN A 57 -42.94 -0.66 5.83
CA ASN A 57 -42.49 0.74 5.95
C ASN A 57 -42.79 1.32 7.35
N SER A 58 -42.33 0.64 8.39
CA SER A 58 -42.65 0.99 9.77
C SER A 58 -41.56 0.51 10.73
N VAL A 59 -41.56 0.97 11.96
CA VAL A 59 -40.68 0.55 13.04
C VAL A 59 -41.43 -0.24 14.08
N LEU A 60 -40.97 -1.41 14.40
CA LEU A 60 -41.49 -2.24 15.45
C LEU A 60 -40.47 -2.46 16.54
N PHE A 61 -40.75 -2.02 17.77
CA PHE A 61 -40.01 -2.38 18.97
C PHE A 61 -40.77 -3.48 19.74
N TYR A 62 -40.06 -4.44 20.23
CA TYR A 62 -40.57 -5.44 21.13
C TYR A 62 -39.59 -5.74 22.25
N ASN A 63 -40.16 -5.98 23.44
CA ASN A 63 -39.41 -6.40 24.61
C ASN A 63 -39.46 -7.93 24.72
N TYR A 64 -38.29 -8.55 24.49
CA TYR A 64 -38.17 -10.00 24.61
C TYR A 64 -37.69 -10.37 26.01
N ARG A 65 -38.56 -10.98 26.79
CA ARG A 65 -38.25 -11.52 28.13
C ARG A 65 -37.83 -12.98 28.03
N ASN A 66 -36.57 -13.24 27.75
CA ASN A 66 -35.99 -14.55 28.03
C ASN A 66 -34.69 -14.37 28.81
N THR A 67 -34.56 -15.07 29.96
CA THR A 67 -33.35 -15.17 30.77
C THR A 67 -32.87 -13.93 31.55
N GLY A 68 -33.76 -13.09 32.09
CA GLY A 68 -33.36 -12.15 33.13
C GLY A 68 -32.68 -10.84 32.68
N THR A 69 -32.40 -10.67 31.41
CA THR A 69 -31.88 -9.44 30.86
C THR A 69 -32.92 -8.79 29.95
N LEU A 70 -33.39 -7.60 30.33
CA LEU A 70 -34.34 -6.81 29.55
C LEU A 70 -33.62 -6.21 28.33
N GLY A 71 -33.84 -6.76 27.14
CA GLY A 71 -33.41 -6.17 25.86
C GLY A 71 -34.62 -5.63 25.11
N TYR A 72 -34.72 -4.31 24.98
CA TYR A 72 -35.64 -3.66 24.05
C TYR A 72 -35.01 -3.65 22.69
N TYR A 73 -35.53 -4.46 21.79
CA TYR A 73 -35.04 -4.56 20.42
C TYR A 73 -36.08 -4.03 19.44
N GLY A 74 -35.69 -3.11 18.60
CA GLY A 74 -36.51 -2.54 17.52
C GLY A 74 -35.85 -2.75 16.17
N GLU A 75 -36.69 -2.89 15.17
CA GLU A 75 -36.23 -3.08 13.77
C GLU A 75 -37.03 -2.18 12.83
N VAL A 76 -36.32 -1.66 11.82
CA VAL A 76 -36.91 -0.89 10.73
C VAL A 76 -37.23 -1.81 9.56
N TYR A 77 -38.46 -1.76 9.09
CA TYR A 77 -38.93 -2.54 7.95
C TYR A 77 -39.24 -1.63 6.77
N GLY A 78 -38.48 -1.78 5.68
CA GLY A 78 -38.61 -0.95 4.48
C GLY A 78 -38.13 0.49 4.68
N ASP A 79 -38.72 1.40 3.92
CA ASP A 79 -38.39 2.84 3.98
C ASP A 79 -39.35 3.58 4.92
N VAL A 80 -38.80 4.11 6.01
CA VAL A 80 -39.59 4.79 7.06
C VAL A 80 -39.23 6.25 7.14
N THR A 81 -40.24 7.14 7.12
CA THR A 81 -40.07 8.57 7.30
C THR A 81 -40.92 9.06 8.47
N LEU A 82 -40.26 9.60 9.48
CA LEU A 82 -40.90 10.22 10.65
C LEU A 82 -40.95 11.73 10.47
N SER A 83 -42.10 12.35 10.68
CA SER A 83 -42.32 13.76 10.44
C SER A 83 -41.84 14.70 11.56
N GLY A 84 -41.39 14.17 12.69
CA GLY A 84 -40.97 14.96 13.87
C GLY A 84 -39.79 14.31 14.57
N ASP A 85 -39.54 14.80 15.79
CA ASP A 85 -38.47 14.27 16.64
C ASP A 85 -38.72 12.82 17.07
N CYS A 86 -37.64 12.08 17.26
CA CYS A 86 -37.65 10.69 17.65
C CYS A 86 -36.60 10.44 18.75
N THR A 87 -36.95 9.65 19.76
CA THR A 87 -36.01 9.28 20.81
C THR A 87 -35.91 7.75 20.93
N ILE A 88 -34.66 7.27 20.81
CA ILE A 88 -34.31 5.89 21.19
C ILE A 88 -33.94 5.94 22.68
N LYS A 89 -34.78 5.37 23.52
CA LYS A 89 -34.63 5.45 24.98
C LYS A 89 -33.46 4.61 25.49
N ASN A 90 -32.94 4.95 26.65
CA ASN A 90 -31.92 4.14 27.31
C ASN A 90 -32.41 2.69 27.49
N GLY A 91 -31.55 1.72 27.14
CA GLY A 91 -31.87 0.30 27.13
C GLY A 91 -32.59 -0.20 25.87
N GLN A 92 -32.99 0.66 24.95
CA GLN A 92 -33.49 0.28 23.62
C GLN A 92 -32.36 0.10 22.62
N THR A 93 -32.48 -0.90 21.75
CA THR A 93 -31.62 -1.10 20.61
C THR A 93 -32.46 -1.03 19.34
N LEU A 94 -32.18 -0.09 18.44
CA LEU A 94 -32.80 -0.02 17.11
C LEU A 94 -31.84 -0.60 16.08
N PHE A 95 -32.32 -1.54 15.29
CA PHE A 95 -31.61 -2.08 14.13
C PHE A 95 -32.22 -1.56 12.82
N ILE A 96 -31.37 -1.11 11.90
CA ILE A 96 -31.77 -0.73 10.54
C ILE A 96 -31.09 -1.71 9.58
N PRO A 97 -31.83 -2.67 9.00
CA PRO A 97 -31.28 -3.69 8.12
C PRO A 97 -30.77 -3.09 6.79
N THR A 98 -29.92 -3.85 6.10
CA THR A 98 -29.53 -3.53 4.71
C THR A 98 -30.78 -3.49 3.83
N GLY A 99 -30.86 -2.48 2.96
CA GLY A 99 -32.02 -2.27 2.08
C GLY A 99 -33.21 -1.60 2.75
N CYS A 100 -33.13 -1.27 4.06
CA CYS A 100 -34.09 -0.44 4.76
C CYS A 100 -33.56 0.97 5.00
N SER A 101 -34.47 1.93 5.21
CA SER A 101 -34.09 3.29 5.55
C SER A 101 -34.95 3.89 6.66
N LEU A 102 -34.32 4.74 7.51
CA LEU A 102 -35.02 5.56 8.49
C LEU A 102 -34.65 7.02 8.26
N THR A 103 -35.66 7.83 7.90
CA THR A 103 -35.55 9.29 7.79
C THR A 103 -36.33 9.94 8.93
N VAL A 104 -35.65 10.79 9.70
CA VAL A 104 -36.27 11.57 10.78
C VAL A 104 -36.22 13.06 10.38
N ASN A 105 -37.36 13.64 10.04
CA ASN A 105 -37.47 15.06 9.67
C ASN A 105 -37.38 16.02 10.88
N GLY A 106 -36.82 15.57 11.97
CA GLY A 106 -36.57 16.28 13.21
C GLY A 106 -35.26 15.86 13.84
N THR A 107 -35.16 15.95 15.14
CA THR A 107 -34.03 15.47 15.94
C THR A 107 -34.20 14.00 16.29
N LEU A 108 -33.17 13.20 16.01
CA LEU A 108 -33.06 11.83 16.53
C LEU A 108 -32.19 11.87 17.78
N ASP A 109 -32.83 11.76 18.95
CA ASP A 109 -32.14 11.69 20.24
C ASP A 109 -31.85 10.23 20.59
N ASN A 110 -30.61 9.81 20.44
CA ASN A 110 -30.18 8.44 20.71
C ASN A 110 -29.65 8.29 22.13
N GLN A 111 -30.52 7.99 23.08
CA GLN A 111 -30.13 7.64 24.45
C GLN A 111 -29.87 6.14 24.64
N GLY A 112 -30.22 5.32 23.65
CA GLY A 112 -30.02 3.88 23.62
C GLY A 112 -28.88 3.45 22.72
N THR A 113 -29.13 2.44 21.91
CA THR A 113 -28.19 1.95 20.87
C THR A 113 -28.89 1.95 19.52
N ILE A 114 -28.25 2.52 18.50
CA ILE A 114 -28.67 2.36 17.11
C ILE A 114 -27.56 1.60 16.37
N TYR A 115 -27.95 0.51 15.74
CA TYR A 115 -27.09 -0.23 14.82
C TYR A 115 -27.67 -0.19 13.43
N SER A 116 -26.95 0.43 12.50
CA SER A 116 -27.45 0.64 11.13
C SER A 116 -26.56 -0.04 10.10
N LYS A 117 -27.15 -0.98 9.35
CA LYS A 117 -26.65 -1.52 8.08
C LYS A 117 -27.30 -0.84 6.88
N GLY A 118 -28.46 -0.22 7.08
CA GLY A 118 -29.21 0.53 6.09
C GLY A 118 -28.95 2.04 6.17
N ALA A 119 -29.77 2.83 5.46
CA ALA A 119 -29.64 4.27 5.47
C ALA A 119 -30.31 4.91 6.69
N LEU A 120 -29.61 5.83 7.36
CA LEU A 120 -30.14 6.66 8.43
C LEU A 120 -29.88 8.12 8.13
N THR A 121 -30.97 8.91 8.08
CA THR A 121 -30.92 10.36 7.87
C THR A 121 -31.75 11.04 8.96
N ALA A 122 -31.25 12.12 9.55
CA ALA A 122 -31.99 12.98 10.45
C ALA A 122 -31.50 14.42 10.27
N ASN A 123 -32.37 15.41 10.59
CA ASN A 123 -31.94 16.81 10.58
C ASN A 123 -30.84 17.06 11.62
N GLN A 124 -30.92 16.36 12.76
CA GLN A 124 -29.92 16.34 13.82
C GLN A 124 -29.92 14.98 14.50
N ILE A 125 -28.76 14.48 14.86
CA ILE A 125 -28.58 13.29 15.72
C ILE A 125 -27.87 13.75 16.98
N THR A 126 -28.47 13.46 18.14
CA THR A 126 -27.93 13.79 19.47
C THR A 126 -27.78 12.52 20.31
N GLY A 127 -27.07 12.61 21.44
CA GLY A 127 -26.86 11.50 22.36
C GLY A 127 -25.78 10.52 21.92
N ASN A 128 -26.02 9.22 22.02
CA ASN A 128 -25.04 8.17 21.73
C ASN A 128 -24.78 8.05 20.23
N THR A 129 -23.55 7.68 19.88
CA THR A 129 -23.16 7.46 18.48
C THR A 129 -23.93 6.30 17.84
N VAL A 130 -24.21 6.44 16.55
CA VAL A 130 -24.79 5.37 15.73
C VAL A 130 -23.70 4.39 15.34
N THR A 131 -23.89 3.12 15.66
CA THR A 131 -22.99 2.06 15.23
C THR A 131 -23.33 1.64 13.81
N LYS A 132 -22.34 1.68 12.92
CA LYS A 132 -22.45 1.21 11.54
C LYS A 132 -21.42 0.12 11.28
N ASP A 133 -21.67 -0.70 10.27
CA ASP A 133 -20.61 -1.54 9.75
C ASP A 133 -19.58 -0.66 9.07
N LYS A 134 -18.31 -0.95 9.30
CA LYS A 134 -17.19 -0.17 8.76
C LYS A 134 -16.34 -0.95 7.79
N VAL A 135 -16.45 -2.25 7.78
CA VAL A 135 -15.62 -3.14 6.97
C VAL A 135 -16.51 -4.23 6.37
N ASP A 136 -16.30 -4.51 5.10
CA ASP A 136 -16.87 -5.67 4.42
C ASP A 136 -15.75 -6.66 4.08
N LEU A 137 -16.00 -7.94 4.28
CA LEU A 137 -15.15 -9.03 3.81
C LEU A 137 -15.98 -9.93 2.90
N ASN A 138 -15.63 -9.97 1.62
CA ASN A 138 -16.25 -10.86 0.63
C ASN A 138 -17.78 -10.75 0.58
N GLY A 139 -18.34 -9.53 0.74
CA GLY A 139 -19.79 -9.27 0.75
C GLY A 139 -20.44 -9.43 2.13
N THR A 140 -19.70 -9.76 3.17
CA THR A 140 -20.20 -9.80 4.55
C THR A 140 -19.67 -8.62 5.35
N SER A 141 -20.58 -7.81 5.91
CA SER A 141 -20.22 -6.59 6.62
C SER A 141 -19.98 -6.84 8.11
N TYR A 142 -18.99 -6.12 8.65
CA TYR A 142 -18.53 -6.18 10.04
C TYR A 142 -18.45 -4.78 10.65
N LYS A 143 -18.66 -4.68 11.97
CA LYS A 143 -18.60 -3.42 12.70
C LYS A 143 -17.18 -2.86 12.80
N THR A 144 -16.19 -3.73 12.84
CA THR A 144 -14.79 -3.37 13.10
C THR A 144 -13.82 -4.12 12.19
N TRP A 145 -12.66 -3.57 12.03
CA TRP A 145 -11.52 -4.22 11.38
C TRP A 145 -11.17 -5.57 12.04
N ALA A 146 -11.18 -5.61 13.39
CA ALA A 146 -10.83 -6.82 14.12
C ALA A 146 -11.79 -7.99 13.85
N GLU A 147 -13.10 -7.71 13.77
CA GLU A 147 -14.11 -8.74 13.42
C GLU A 147 -13.89 -9.26 11.99
N ALA A 148 -13.66 -8.36 11.01
CA ALA A 148 -13.42 -8.74 9.62
C ALA A 148 -12.13 -9.57 9.47
N THR A 149 -11.03 -9.17 10.12
CA THR A 149 -9.76 -9.91 10.06
C THR A 149 -9.81 -11.24 10.79
N ALA A 150 -10.57 -11.35 11.88
CA ALA A 150 -10.85 -12.64 12.55
C ALA A 150 -11.64 -13.59 11.64
N ALA A 151 -12.65 -13.07 10.92
CA ALA A 151 -13.40 -13.85 9.95
C ALA A 151 -12.54 -14.27 8.74
N LEU A 152 -11.62 -13.41 8.28
CA LEU A 152 -10.67 -13.71 7.21
C LEU A 152 -9.82 -14.94 7.54
N ALA A 153 -9.44 -15.15 8.80
CA ALA A 153 -8.66 -16.33 9.20
C ALA A 153 -9.36 -17.66 8.84
N GLY A 154 -10.70 -17.69 8.88
CA GLY A 154 -11.52 -18.84 8.51
C GLY A 154 -11.95 -18.86 7.03
N SER A 155 -11.65 -17.84 6.23
CA SER A 155 -12.08 -17.77 4.82
C SER A 155 -11.41 -18.85 3.98
N GLU A 156 -12.17 -19.50 3.10
CA GLU A 156 -11.68 -20.45 2.10
C GLU A 156 -11.79 -19.89 0.67
N GLU A 157 -12.13 -18.60 0.54
CA GLU A 157 -12.21 -17.95 -0.74
C GLU A 157 -10.82 -17.85 -1.41
N PRO A 158 -10.74 -18.09 -2.72
CA PRO A 158 -9.47 -18.05 -3.46
C PRO A 158 -8.87 -16.65 -3.52
N VAL A 159 -9.71 -15.63 -3.45
CA VAL A 159 -9.35 -14.21 -3.38
C VAL A 159 -10.18 -13.56 -2.30
N ASN A 160 -9.52 -13.02 -1.29
CA ASN A 160 -10.20 -12.27 -0.23
C ASN A 160 -10.14 -10.78 -0.52
N ILE A 161 -11.26 -10.09 -0.32
CA ILE A 161 -11.36 -8.65 -0.50
C ILE A 161 -11.92 -8.04 0.79
N ILE A 162 -11.15 -7.16 1.41
CA ILE A 162 -11.58 -6.31 2.52
C ILE A 162 -11.90 -4.93 1.94
N THR A 163 -13.15 -4.49 2.05
CA THR A 163 -13.60 -3.17 1.61
C THR A 163 -13.92 -2.30 2.81
N LEU A 164 -13.31 -1.13 2.92
CA LEU A 164 -13.69 -0.15 3.93
C LEU A 164 -14.99 0.53 3.53
N LEU A 165 -15.98 0.48 4.39
CA LEU A 165 -17.27 1.18 4.26
C LEU A 165 -17.22 2.56 4.92
N ASP A 166 -16.31 2.75 5.87
CA ASP A 166 -16.00 4.01 6.55
C ASP A 166 -14.51 4.08 6.87
N ASP A 167 -14.02 5.25 7.31
CA ASP A 167 -12.65 5.36 7.81
C ASP A 167 -12.46 4.42 9.01
N GLU A 168 -11.35 3.70 9.03
CA GLU A 168 -11.12 2.65 10.02
C GLU A 168 -9.68 2.65 10.54
N THR A 169 -9.53 2.19 11.78
CA THR A 169 -8.22 1.96 12.37
C THR A 169 -7.96 0.46 12.48
N ALA A 170 -6.95 -0.01 11.75
CA ALA A 170 -6.51 -1.39 11.82
C ALA A 170 -5.82 -1.66 13.16
N THR A 171 -6.31 -2.67 13.88
CA THR A 171 -5.78 -3.14 15.17
C THR A 171 -5.07 -4.48 15.06
N SER A 172 -5.12 -5.11 13.88
CA SER A 172 -4.51 -6.41 13.58
C SER A 172 -4.08 -6.46 12.13
N THR A 173 -3.06 -7.27 11.84
CA THR A 173 -2.60 -7.56 10.49
C THR A 173 -3.44 -8.69 9.88
N PRO A 174 -3.87 -8.60 8.61
CA PRO A 174 -4.57 -9.69 7.92
C PRO A 174 -3.78 -11.00 7.96
N PRO A 175 -4.39 -12.11 8.43
CA PRO A 175 -3.69 -13.40 8.57
C PRO A 175 -3.62 -14.22 7.28
N LYS A 176 -4.34 -13.81 6.24
CA LYS A 176 -4.36 -14.46 4.92
C LYS A 176 -4.20 -13.43 3.80
N PRO A 177 -3.77 -13.85 2.61
CA PRO A 177 -3.67 -12.96 1.46
C PRO A 177 -5.02 -12.28 1.17
N CYS A 178 -4.97 -10.96 0.98
CA CYS A 178 -6.17 -10.19 0.65
C CYS A 178 -5.86 -8.89 -0.12
N ILE A 179 -6.89 -8.39 -0.78
CA ILE A 179 -6.93 -7.05 -1.36
C ILE A 179 -7.68 -6.16 -0.36
N ILE A 180 -7.10 -5.02 -0.02
CA ILE A 180 -7.72 -4.01 0.84
C ILE A 180 -8.07 -2.81 -0.02
N THR A 181 -9.35 -2.46 -0.05
CA THR A 181 -9.88 -1.34 -0.83
C THR A 181 -10.81 -0.47 0.01
N GLY A 182 -11.12 0.74 -0.43
CA GLY A 182 -11.94 1.63 0.40
C GLY A 182 -12.60 2.79 -0.35
N ASP A 183 -12.43 2.91 -1.67
CA ASP A 183 -13.01 3.98 -2.49
C ASP A 183 -12.91 5.38 -1.83
N GLY A 184 -11.67 5.75 -1.50
CA GLY A 184 -11.35 7.03 -0.86
C GLY A 184 -11.50 7.07 0.66
N LYS A 185 -11.85 5.96 1.31
CA LYS A 185 -11.78 5.81 2.76
C LYS A 185 -10.34 5.63 3.23
N THR A 186 -10.11 5.98 4.49
CA THR A 186 -8.78 5.95 5.10
C THR A 186 -8.62 4.75 6.03
N LEU A 187 -7.60 3.93 5.78
CA LEU A 187 -7.11 2.93 6.72
C LEU A 187 -5.94 3.52 7.51
N THR A 188 -6.12 3.63 8.82
CA THR A 188 -5.07 4.06 9.74
C THR A 188 -4.46 2.86 10.45
N TYR A 189 -3.12 2.81 10.54
CA TYR A 189 -2.39 1.81 11.32
C TYR A 189 -1.43 2.52 12.27
N ALA A 190 -1.67 2.36 13.58
CA ALA A 190 -0.96 3.11 14.63
C ALA A 190 0.35 2.45 15.05
N GLY A 191 1.23 2.14 14.13
CA GLY A 191 2.52 1.51 14.42
C GLY A 191 3.17 1.01 13.16
N ASP A 192 4.13 0.11 13.31
CA ASP A 192 4.71 -0.60 12.19
C ASP A 192 3.75 -1.72 11.75
N LEU A 193 3.43 -1.77 10.46
CA LEU A 193 2.66 -2.86 9.88
C LEU A 193 3.62 -4.01 9.49
N GLU A 194 3.56 -5.11 10.20
CA GLU A 194 4.33 -6.32 9.88
C GLU A 194 3.42 -7.36 9.22
N LEU A 195 3.65 -7.67 7.95
CA LEU A 195 2.80 -8.57 7.19
C LEU A 195 2.91 -10.02 7.69
N GLN A 196 1.78 -10.70 7.70
CA GLN A 196 1.65 -12.14 7.95
C GLN A 196 1.26 -12.91 6.68
N ALA A 197 0.86 -12.19 5.64
CA ALA A 197 0.47 -12.72 4.34
C ALA A 197 0.60 -11.64 3.27
N ALA A 198 0.47 -12.02 2.01
CA ALA A 198 0.50 -11.08 0.89
C ALA A 198 -0.64 -10.06 0.97
N LEU A 199 -0.34 -8.78 0.76
CA LEU A 199 -1.32 -7.70 0.75
C LEU A 199 -1.27 -6.88 -0.53
N THR A 200 -2.46 -6.54 -1.02
CA THR A 200 -2.64 -5.55 -2.09
C THR A 200 -3.52 -4.42 -1.58
N PHE A 201 -3.02 -3.19 -1.61
CA PHE A 201 -3.81 -1.98 -1.39
C PHE A 201 -4.28 -1.44 -2.74
N LYS A 202 -5.57 -1.10 -2.86
CA LYS A 202 -6.17 -0.59 -4.09
C LYS A 202 -7.26 0.43 -3.79
N SER A 203 -7.28 1.57 -4.49
CA SER A 203 -8.32 2.62 -4.37
C SER A 203 -8.63 3.00 -2.91
N ILE A 204 -7.60 3.30 -2.13
CA ILE A 204 -7.68 3.52 -0.69
C ILE A 204 -6.73 4.62 -0.23
N LYS A 205 -7.07 5.29 0.85
CA LYS A 205 -6.15 6.19 1.56
C LYS A 205 -5.47 5.44 2.71
N LEU A 206 -4.18 5.64 2.87
CA LEU A 206 -3.38 5.00 3.91
C LEU A 206 -2.78 6.06 4.85
N ASN A 207 -2.94 5.82 6.14
CA ASN A 207 -2.33 6.60 7.21
C ASN A 207 -1.51 5.68 8.12
N MET A 208 -0.25 5.48 7.76
CA MET A 208 0.68 4.61 8.49
C MET A 208 2.13 5.04 8.25
N SER A 209 3.03 4.66 9.13
CA SER A 209 4.43 5.12 9.06
C SER A 209 5.34 4.13 8.33
N THR A 210 5.31 2.87 8.70
CA THR A 210 6.28 1.85 8.23
C THR A 210 5.59 0.53 7.96
N ILE A 211 6.00 -0.14 6.88
CA ILE A 211 5.54 -1.49 6.53
C ILE A 211 6.75 -2.41 6.38
N TYR A 212 6.70 -3.55 7.03
CA TYR A 212 7.60 -4.70 6.84
C TYR A 212 6.83 -5.82 6.14
N ALA A 213 7.17 -6.12 4.91
CA ALA A 213 6.52 -7.17 4.14
C ALA A 213 6.90 -8.58 4.60
N ASN A 214 8.02 -8.73 5.34
CA ASN A 214 8.49 -10.00 5.91
C ASN A 214 8.63 -11.13 4.87
N GLY A 215 8.95 -10.78 3.60
CA GLY A 215 9.04 -11.74 2.50
C GLY A 215 7.71 -12.04 1.80
N HIS A 216 6.60 -11.50 2.27
CA HIS A 216 5.32 -11.58 1.59
C HIS A 216 5.23 -10.57 0.45
N ASP A 217 4.42 -10.88 -0.57
CA ASP A 217 4.16 -9.95 -1.66
C ASP A 217 3.39 -8.74 -1.13
N LEU A 218 3.87 -7.54 -1.48
CA LEU A 218 3.24 -6.26 -1.14
C LEU A 218 3.00 -5.45 -2.39
N THR A 219 1.74 -5.12 -2.65
CA THR A 219 1.36 -4.33 -3.82
C THR A 219 0.59 -3.08 -3.42
N PHE A 220 1.03 -1.92 -3.93
CA PHE A 220 0.26 -0.69 -3.98
C PHE A 220 -0.24 -0.53 -5.41
N ASP A 221 -1.52 -0.90 -5.63
CA ASP A 221 -2.14 -0.92 -6.95
C ASP A 221 -2.66 0.49 -7.32
N GLU A 222 -3.59 0.56 -8.23
CA GLU A 222 -4.14 1.82 -8.73
C GLU A 222 -4.82 2.64 -7.62
N SER A 223 -4.66 3.96 -7.69
CA SER A 223 -5.37 4.93 -6.84
C SER A 223 -5.15 4.76 -5.33
N VAL A 224 -3.97 4.30 -4.91
CA VAL A 224 -3.55 4.36 -3.50
C VAL A 224 -3.05 5.76 -3.20
N ASP A 225 -3.56 6.37 -2.13
CA ASP A 225 -3.17 7.69 -1.65
C ASP A 225 -2.56 7.58 -0.24
N CYS A 226 -1.25 7.79 -0.13
CA CYS A 226 -0.53 7.75 1.14
C CYS A 226 -0.34 9.15 1.78
N ARG A 227 -0.93 10.21 1.24
CA ARG A 227 -0.79 11.59 1.78
C ARG A 227 -1.37 11.79 3.18
N PRO A 228 -2.35 11.01 3.67
CA PRO A 228 -2.71 11.06 5.10
C PRO A 228 -1.54 10.74 6.04
N SER A 229 -0.57 9.94 5.59
CA SER A 229 0.67 9.67 6.31
C SER A 229 1.62 10.87 6.24
N THR A 230 2.31 11.17 7.33
CA THR A 230 3.31 12.24 7.38
C THR A 230 4.57 11.79 8.09
N TYR A 231 5.72 12.32 7.68
CA TYR A 231 7.01 12.09 8.34
C TYR A 231 7.91 13.32 8.17
N THR A 232 8.98 13.39 8.94
CA THR A 232 9.96 14.48 8.85
C THR A 232 11.28 13.95 8.32
N ASN A 233 11.86 14.64 7.34
CA ASN A 233 13.20 14.38 6.82
C ASN A 233 14.03 15.66 6.91
N ASN A 234 15.14 15.62 7.65
CA ASN A 234 16.04 16.78 7.88
C ASN A 234 15.30 18.06 8.29
N GLY A 235 14.29 17.91 9.18
CA GLY A 235 13.46 19.03 9.66
C GLY A 235 12.32 19.43 8.70
N ASN A 236 12.23 18.89 7.49
CA ASN A 236 11.18 19.20 6.54
C ASN A 236 10.04 18.18 6.65
N PRO A 237 8.78 18.61 6.85
CA PRO A 237 7.64 17.72 6.83
C PRO A 237 7.35 17.26 5.40
N LEU A 238 7.17 15.96 5.21
CA LEU A 238 6.81 15.31 3.97
C LEU A 238 5.56 14.46 4.16
N THR A 239 4.82 14.22 3.09
CA THR A 239 3.66 13.32 3.07
C THR A 239 4.01 11.99 2.44
N GLY A 240 3.37 10.93 2.90
CA GLY A 240 3.57 9.56 2.41
C GLY A 240 4.00 8.59 3.50
N ILE A 241 3.99 7.31 3.20
CA ILE A 241 4.51 6.26 4.08
C ILE A 241 6.03 6.40 4.16
N ARG A 242 6.56 6.51 5.37
CA ARG A 242 7.99 6.78 5.58
C ARG A 242 8.87 5.67 5.02
N ASN A 243 8.64 4.42 5.43
CA ASN A 243 9.47 3.30 5.04
C ASN A 243 8.65 2.10 4.56
N ILE A 244 9.08 1.51 3.45
CA ILE A 244 8.65 0.20 2.98
C ILE A 244 9.86 -0.74 2.99
N TRP A 245 9.71 -1.88 3.65
CA TRP A 245 10.71 -2.93 3.73
C TRP A 245 10.16 -4.23 3.13
N GLY A 246 10.82 -4.79 2.13
CA GLY A 246 10.46 -6.10 1.59
C GLY A 246 10.76 -7.24 2.57
N GLY A 247 11.86 -7.10 3.30
CA GLY A 247 12.30 -8.06 4.32
C GLY A 247 11.77 -7.74 5.72
N THR A 248 12.49 -8.28 6.70
CA THR A 248 12.12 -8.25 8.12
C THR A 248 12.67 -7.03 8.84
N LYS A 249 12.07 -6.74 10.00
CA LYS A 249 12.56 -5.73 10.94
C LYS A 249 13.82 -6.21 11.65
N ASP A 250 13.82 -7.48 12.05
CA ASP A 250 14.84 -8.12 12.84
C ASP A 250 15.80 -8.98 11.99
N ASN A 251 16.80 -9.60 12.63
CA ASN A 251 17.81 -10.45 11.99
C ASN A 251 17.30 -11.82 11.51
N ASN A 252 16.06 -11.93 11.08
CA ASN A 252 15.52 -13.15 10.52
C ASN A 252 16.02 -13.36 9.08
N THR A 253 16.18 -14.63 8.70
CA THR A 253 16.52 -15.01 7.33
C THR A 253 15.25 -15.42 6.59
N ILE A 254 15.05 -14.87 5.40
CA ILE A 254 13.95 -15.20 4.49
C ILE A 254 14.48 -15.55 3.10
N ASP A 255 13.62 -16.12 2.27
CA ASP A 255 14.02 -16.57 0.93
C ASP A 255 14.05 -15.43 -0.08
N LYS A 256 12.98 -14.65 -0.19
CA LYS A 256 12.80 -13.61 -1.22
C LYS A 256 11.88 -12.50 -0.75
N THR A 257 11.84 -11.43 -1.53
CA THR A 257 10.88 -10.32 -1.33
C THR A 257 10.31 -9.87 -2.68
N ASN A 258 9.10 -9.30 -2.66
CA ASN A 258 8.47 -8.74 -3.84
C ASN A 258 7.60 -7.54 -3.47
N ILE A 259 7.97 -6.35 -3.95
CA ILE A 259 7.24 -5.09 -3.77
C ILE A 259 6.83 -4.58 -5.15
N VAL A 260 5.55 -4.22 -5.30
CA VAL A 260 5.00 -3.63 -6.52
C VAL A 260 4.35 -2.29 -6.19
N ILE A 261 4.79 -1.22 -6.84
CA ILE A 261 4.30 0.14 -6.66
C ILE A 261 3.74 0.63 -8.00
N LYS A 262 2.42 0.88 -8.05
CA LYS A 262 1.76 1.51 -9.20
C LYS A 262 1.24 2.91 -8.85
N SER A 263 1.04 3.19 -7.57
CA SER A 263 0.60 4.50 -7.06
C SER A 263 1.03 4.68 -5.60
N GLY A 264 0.81 5.85 -5.03
CA GLY A 264 1.14 6.17 -3.64
C GLY A 264 2.34 7.10 -3.50
N GLN A 265 2.60 7.54 -2.26
CA GLN A 265 3.69 8.42 -1.89
C GLN A 265 4.51 7.78 -0.78
N PHE A 266 5.84 7.76 -0.94
CA PHE A 266 6.75 7.03 -0.07
C PHE A 266 8.00 7.86 0.24
N GLY A 267 8.59 7.64 1.42
CA GLY A 267 9.90 8.17 1.77
C GLY A 267 11.01 7.30 1.22
N TRP A 268 11.19 6.13 1.80
CA TRP A 268 12.21 5.16 1.43
C TRP A 268 11.59 3.80 1.12
N ILE A 269 12.09 3.15 0.08
CA ILE A 269 11.71 1.78 -0.30
C ILE A 269 12.97 0.94 -0.29
N TYR A 270 12.96 -0.15 0.48
CA TYR A 270 14.03 -1.14 0.55
C TYR A 270 13.48 -2.48 0.05
N GLY A 271 14.08 -3.03 -0.99
CA GLY A 271 13.78 -4.39 -1.45
C GLY A 271 14.09 -5.42 -0.38
N GLY A 272 15.16 -5.21 0.37
CA GLY A 272 15.54 -6.02 1.53
C GLY A 272 14.87 -5.60 2.83
N GLY A 273 15.44 -6.05 3.95
CA GLY A 273 14.98 -5.75 5.30
C GLY A 273 15.71 -4.59 5.96
N ASN A 274 15.18 -4.15 7.12
CA ASN A 274 15.94 -3.28 8.01
C ASN A 274 17.20 -4.01 8.52
N ALA A 275 17.05 -5.28 8.88
CA ALA A 275 18.11 -6.21 9.21
C ALA A 275 17.79 -7.63 8.68
N GLY A 276 18.68 -8.59 8.89
CA GLY A 276 18.49 -9.99 8.46
C GLY A 276 18.94 -10.27 7.03
N ASN A 277 18.90 -11.54 6.65
CA ASN A 277 19.41 -12.02 5.38
C ASN A 277 18.28 -12.44 4.44
N ILE A 278 18.52 -12.25 3.14
CA ILE A 278 17.64 -12.74 2.08
C ILE A 278 18.49 -13.63 1.17
N THR A 279 18.19 -14.94 1.18
CA THR A 279 19.01 -15.92 0.49
C THR A 279 18.87 -15.89 -1.02
N GLY A 280 17.71 -15.48 -1.52
CA GLY A 280 17.39 -15.37 -2.94
C GLY A 280 17.40 -13.93 -3.44
N THR A 281 16.35 -13.55 -4.15
CA THR A 281 16.25 -12.25 -4.84
C THR A 281 15.26 -11.33 -4.15
N THR A 282 15.68 -10.08 -3.94
CA THR A 282 14.75 -8.98 -3.64
C THR A 282 14.27 -8.37 -4.94
N LYS A 283 12.97 -8.19 -5.06
CA LYS A 283 12.36 -7.57 -6.24
C LYS A 283 11.55 -6.34 -5.87
N VAL A 284 11.81 -5.23 -6.54
CA VAL A 284 11.04 -3.99 -6.46
C VAL A 284 10.64 -3.58 -7.87
N THR A 285 9.34 -3.47 -8.11
CA THR A 285 8.80 -3.00 -9.38
C THR A 285 8.04 -1.70 -9.14
N ILE A 286 8.40 -0.63 -9.86
CA ILE A 286 7.76 0.68 -9.75
C ILE A 286 7.30 1.10 -11.14
N SER A 287 5.99 1.24 -11.32
CA SER A 287 5.38 1.73 -12.56
C SER A 287 4.62 3.04 -12.39
N GLY A 288 4.63 3.61 -11.18
CA GLY A 288 3.97 4.87 -10.85
C GLY A 288 4.23 5.27 -9.40
N GLY A 289 3.54 6.30 -8.93
CA GLY A 289 3.71 6.85 -7.58
C GLY A 289 4.91 7.78 -7.44
N THR A 290 5.20 8.20 -6.20
CA THR A 290 6.29 9.13 -5.87
C THR A 290 7.14 8.57 -4.74
N VAL A 291 8.47 8.57 -4.92
CA VAL A 291 9.43 8.25 -3.88
C VAL A 291 10.28 9.49 -3.58
N ASN A 292 10.01 10.12 -2.45
CA ASN A 292 10.61 11.42 -2.11
C ASN A 292 12.10 11.34 -1.77
N ASN A 293 12.57 10.20 -1.25
CA ASN A 293 13.97 10.01 -0.87
C ASN A 293 14.64 8.95 -1.76
N SER A 294 14.68 7.70 -1.33
CA SER A 294 15.49 6.71 -2.04
C SER A 294 14.79 5.36 -2.23
N VAL A 295 15.14 4.69 -3.31
CA VAL A 295 14.83 3.28 -3.57
C VAL A 295 16.11 2.48 -3.48
N PHE A 296 16.11 1.42 -2.68
CA PHE A 296 17.21 0.48 -2.53
C PHE A 296 16.76 -0.94 -2.94
N GLY A 297 17.57 -1.61 -3.74
CA GLY A 297 17.33 -3.01 -4.08
C GLY A 297 17.54 -3.96 -2.88
N GLY A 298 18.52 -3.68 -2.04
CA GLY A 298 18.96 -4.53 -0.94
C GLY A 298 18.51 -4.07 0.45
N SER A 299 19.26 -4.51 1.47
CA SER A 299 18.98 -4.29 2.89
C SER A 299 19.68 -3.05 3.45
N HIS A 300 19.18 -2.55 4.59
CA HIS A 300 19.71 -1.35 5.21
C HIS A 300 20.90 -1.60 6.13
N ALA A 301 20.82 -2.59 7.02
CA ALA A 301 21.84 -2.76 8.07
C ALA A 301 23.16 -3.35 7.54
N ALA A 302 24.27 -2.89 8.08
CA ALA A 302 25.56 -3.51 7.86
C ALA A 302 25.56 -4.95 8.39
N GLY A 303 26.19 -5.87 7.64
CA GLY A 303 26.25 -7.29 7.95
C GLY A 303 25.00 -8.08 7.52
N SER A 304 23.96 -7.45 7.04
CA SER A 304 22.88 -8.15 6.34
C SER A 304 23.27 -8.46 4.89
N THR A 305 22.80 -9.59 4.39
CA THR A 305 23.12 -10.05 3.03
C THR A 305 21.87 -10.28 2.21
N VAL A 306 21.97 -10.02 0.90
CA VAL A 306 20.95 -10.35 -0.10
C VAL A 306 21.62 -11.16 -1.21
N GLY A 307 20.96 -12.21 -1.71
CA GLY A 307 21.49 -13.00 -2.83
C GLY A 307 21.63 -12.14 -4.09
N ASN A 308 20.52 -11.69 -4.63
CA ASN A 308 20.47 -10.74 -5.76
C ASN A 308 19.44 -9.64 -5.50
N THR A 309 19.59 -8.52 -6.18
CA THR A 309 18.58 -7.47 -6.22
C THR A 309 18.08 -7.25 -7.63
N GLU A 310 16.79 -6.93 -7.77
CA GLU A 310 16.15 -6.60 -9.03
C GLU A 310 15.24 -5.38 -8.85
N LEU A 311 15.69 -4.22 -9.34
CA LEU A 311 14.90 -3.01 -9.45
C LEU A 311 14.39 -2.85 -10.88
N ASN A 312 13.06 -2.85 -11.07
CA ASN A 312 12.42 -2.61 -12.36
C ASN A 312 11.55 -1.37 -12.25
N ILE A 313 11.98 -0.27 -12.86
CA ILE A 313 11.32 1.02 -12.81
C ILE A 313 10.85 1.38 -14.21
N THR A 314 9.53 1.50 -14.39
CA THR A 314 8.91 1.79 -15.68
C THR A 314 8.03 3.04 -15.66
N GLY A 315 8.04 3.78 -14.55
CA GLY A 315 7.27 5.01 -14.36
C GLY A 315 7.41 5.54 -12.95
N GLY A 316 6.80 6.70 -12.69
CA GLY A 316 6.80 7.37 -11.39
C GLY A 316 7.85 8.46 -11.26
N THR A 317 7.78 9.19 -10.13
CA THR A 317 8.74 10.26 -9.78
C THR A 317 9.60 9.80 -8.63
N LEU A 318 10.90 9.68 -8.87
CA LEU A 318 11.86 9.16 -7.92
C LEU A 318 13.00 10.17 -7.72
N ASN A 319 13.63 10.12 -6.54
CA ASN A 319 14.80 10.93 -6.28
C ASN A 319 16.08 10.10 -6.47
N TYR A 320 16.53 9.32 -5.49
CA TYR A 320 17.75 8.52 -5.60
C TYR A 320 17.41 7.04 -5.78
N ILE A 321 18.22 6.35 -6.62
CA ILE A 321 18.04 4.92 -6.91
C ILE A 321 19.37 4.21 -6.67
N TYR A 322 19.34 3.18 -5.83
CA TYR A 322 20.49 2.34 -5.46
C TYR A 322 20.18 0.88 -5.77
N GLY A 323 20.95 0.27 -6.66
CA GLY A 323 20.78 -1.15 -7.03
C GLY A 323 21.01 -2.10 -5.88
N GLY A 324 21.96 -1.81 -4.99
CA GLY A 324 22.20 -2.52 -3.74
C GLY A 324 21.42 -1.97 -2.55
N GLY A 325 21.95 -2.17 -1.36
CA GLY A 325 21.33 -1.71 -0.10
C GLY A 325 21.81 -0.33 0.33
N TRP A 326 21.52 0.03 1.59
CA TRP A 326 22.22 1.15 2.24
C TRP A 326 23.63 0.70 2.69
N ASN A 327 23.72 -0.23 3.64
CA ASN A 327 24.97 -0.83 4.11
C ASN A 327 25.00 -2.36 3.97
N GLY A 328 23.89 -3.00 3.59
CA GLY A 328 23.82 -4.45 3.39
C GLY A 328 24.50 -4.89 2.10
N ASP A 329 25.07 -6.08 2.12
CA ASP A 329 25.81 -6.67 1.00
C ASP A 329 24.84 -7.36 0.01
N VAL A 330 25.17 -7.29 -1.27
CA VAL A 330 24.58 -8.11 -2.34
C VAL A 330 25.62 -9.14 -2.77
N THR A 331 25.42 -10.40 -2.41
CA THR A 331 26.42 -11.45 -2.68
C THR A 331 26.52 -11.84 -4.16
N GLY A 332 25.43 -11.65 -4.91
CA GLY A 332 25.33 -11.88 -6.35
C GLY A 332 25.33 -10.58 -7.15
N THR A 333 24.29 -10.39 -7.96
CA THR A 333 24.17 -9.25 -8.86
C THR A 333 23.13 -8.25 -8.37
N ALA A 334 23.52 -6.96 -8.34
CA ALA A 334 22.60 -5.85 -8.16
C ALA A 334 22.14 -5.36 -9.55
N THR A 335 20.89 -5.64 -9.90
CA THR A 335 20.30 -5.31 -11.20
C THR A 335 19.36 -4.13 -11.08
N THR A 336 19.54 -3.11 -11.92
CA THR A 336 18.70 -1.91 -11.98
C THR A 336 18.30 -1.64 -13.43
N ASN A 337 17.01 -1.84 -13.72
CA ASN A 337 16.41 -1.57 -15.02
C ASN A 337 15.49 -0.35 -14.90
N ILE A 338 15.78 0.70 -15.63
CA ILE A 338 14.99 1.92 -15.66
C ILE A 338 14.53 2.15 -17.08
N SER A 339 13.23 2.21 -17.29
CA SER A 339 12.63 2.37 -18.60
C SER A 339 11.35 3.20 -18.52
N GLY A 340 10.79 3.48 -19.70
CA GLY A 340 9.48 4.13 -19.83
C GLY A 340 9.53 5.66 -19.85
N ASP A 341 8.67 6.23 -20.68
CA ASP A 341 8.63 7.66 -20.99
C ASP A 341 8.17 8.53 -19.81
N ASN A 342 7.46 7.93 -18.86
CA ASN A 342 6.94 8.62 -17.67
C ASN A 342 7.82 8.42 -16.41
N THR A 343 9.03 7.91 -16.58
CA THR A 343 9.98 7.76 -15.47
C THR A 343 10.75 9.04 -15.26
N VAL A 344 10.61 9.65 -14.08
CA VAL A 344 11.32 10.88 -13.69
C VAL A 344 12.27 10.56 -12.55
N VAL A 345 13.58 10.82 -12.75
CA VAL A 345 14.61 10.66 -11.72
C VAL A 345 15.28 12.01 -11.49
N SER A 346 15.08 12.61 -10.32
CA SER A 346 15.60 13.93 -9.99
C SER A 346 16.97 13.92 -9.31
N GLY A 347 17.37 12.78 -8.75
CA GLY A 347 18.69 12.58 -8.13
C GLY A 347 19.61 11.71 -8.97
N PHE A 348 20.39 10.83 -8.31
CA PHE A 348 21.38 9.96 -8.95
C PHE A 348 20.87 8.53 -9.04
N ILE A 349 21.45 7.79 -10.02
CA ILE A 349 21.32 6.34 -10.12
C ILE A 349 22.66 5.73 -9.80
N ILE A 350 22.71 4.82 -8.84
CA ILE A 350 23.91 4.14 -8.38
C ILE A 350 23.68 2.64 -8.45
N GLY A 351 24.52 1.93 -9.19
CA GLY A 351 24.38 0.49 -9.43
C GLY A 351 24.52 -0.36 -8.17
N ASN A 352 25.21 0.13 -7.14
CA ASN A 352 25.42 -0.56 -5.88
C ASN A 352 24.78 0.19 -4.70
N THR A 353 25.48 0.37 -3.60
CA THR A 353 24.97 0.90 -2.33
C THR A 353 25.33 2.37 -2.12
N GLU A 354 24.59 3.04 -1.24
CA GLU A 354 24.96 4.35 -0.74
C GLU A 354 26.03 4.26 0.36
N GLY A 355 25.97 3.23 1.20
CA GLY A 355 26.87 3.04 2.34
C GLY A 355 28.02 2.08 2.05
N THR A 356 28.45 1.38 3.07
CA THR A 356 29.63 0.50 3.03
C THR A 356 29.37 -0.90 2.45
N GLY A 357 28.14 -1.24 2.12
CA GLY A 357 27.78 -2.53 1.54
C GLY A 357 28.51 -2.81 0.21
N THR A 358 28.65 -4.08 -0.11
CA THR A 358 29.35 -4.56 -1.31
C THR A 358 28.37 -5.20 -2.29
N ALA A 359 28.78 -5.36 -3.56
CA ALA A 359 28.05 -6.20 -4.52
C ALA A 359 29.00 -7.18 -5.20
N GLY A 360 28.48 -8.36 -5.57
CA GLY A 360 29.17 -9.30 -6.45
C GLY A 360 29.36 -8.67 -7.83
N ASN A 361 28.26 -8.33 -8.49
CA ASN A 361 28.25 -7.59 -9.74
C ASN A 361 27.20 -6.47 -9.70
N THR A 362 27.28 -5.53 -10.65
CA THR A 362 26.23 -4.56 -10.89
C THR A 362 25.86 -4.51 -12.37
N ASP A 363 24.56 -4.51 -12.64
CA ASP A 363 24.01 -4.37 -13.99
C ASP A 363 22.99 -3.22 -13.98
N VAL A 364 23.27 -2.14 -14.70
CA VAL A 364 22.37 -0.98 -14.83
C VAL A 364 21.99 -0.82 -16.30
N THR A 365 20.71 -0.82 -16.59
CA THR A 365 20.15 -0.61 -17.91
C THR A 365 19.19 0.58 -17.91
N LEU A 366 19.39 1.49 -18.86
CA LEU A 366 18.56 2.68 -19.05
C LEU A 366 17.91 2.63 -20.44
N ASP A 367 16.60 2.84 -20.49
CA ASP A 367 15.77 2.92 -21.69
C ASP A 367 14.66 3.94 -21.46
N THR A 368 15.02 5.22 -21.35
CA THR A 368 14.14 6.29 -20.88
C THR A 368 13.89 7.33 -21.99
N SER A 369 12.93 8.24 -21.76
CA SER A 369 12.72 9.36 -22.67
C SER A 369 13.76 10.45 -22.50
N ALA A 370 14.14 11.10 -23.61
CA ALA A 370 14.96 12.30 -23.59
C ALA A 370 14.29 13.50 -22.89
N ASP A 371 12.95 13.51 -22.79
CA ASP A 371 12.18 14.56 -22.14
C ASP A 371 12.32 14.53 -20.61
N ASN A 372 12.68 13.36 -20.04
CA ASN A 372 12.94 13.17 -18.62
C ASN A 372 14.43 12.87 -18.37
N PRO A 373 15.31 13.89 -18.47
CA PRO A 373 16.75 13.70 -18.42
C PRO A 373 17.20 13.24 -17.01
N ILE A 374 18.16 12.33 -17.01
CA ILE A 374 18.85 11.86 -15.81
C ILE A 374 20.14 12.68 -15.64
N GLN A 375 20.42 13.14 -14.43
CA GLN A 375 21.60 13.96 -14.18
C GLN A 375 22.88 13.10 -14.19
N GLU A 376 22.91 12.01 -13.42
CA GLU A 376 24.12 11.24 -13.21
C GLU A 376 23.84 9.77 -12.93
N VAL A 377 24.69 8.88 -13.48
CA VAL A 377 24.59 7.43 -13.33
C VAL A 377 25.94 6.84 -13.00
N HIS A 378 26.03 6.07 -11.93
CA HIS A 378 27.22 5.37 -11.49
C HIS A 378 27.00 3.86 -11.53
N GLY A 379 27.92 3.11 -12.12
CA GLY A 379 27.85 1.64 -12.20
C GLY A 379 28.16 0.95 -10.87
N ALA A 380 29.12 1.48 -10.11
CA ALA A 380 29.44 1.05 -8.73
C ALA A 380 28.93 2.08 -7.72
N GLY A 381 29.48 2.09 -6.52
CA GLY A 381 29.19 3.10 -5.50
C GLY A 381 29.96 4.41 -5.73
N ILE A 382 29.77 5.34 -4.81
CA ILE A 382 30.42 6.65 -4.81
C ILE A 382 31.20 6.83 -3.50
N ASN A 383 32.50 7.06 -3.56
CA ASN A 383 33.32 7.35 -2.38
C ASN A 383 33.07 8.75 -1.86
N TYR A 384 32.85 8.89 -0.56
CA TYR A 384 32.77 10.18 0.14
C TYR A 384 33.18 10.04 1.61
N ASN A 385 33.45 11.16 2.28
CA ASN A 385 33.79 11.22 3.71
C ASN A 385 34.90 10.22 4.11
N ASN A 386 36.00 10.15 3.35
CA ASN A 386 37.13 9.25 3.60
C ASN A 386 36.77 7.75 3.66
N THR A 387 35.64 7.34 3.12
CA THR A 387 35.16 5.95 3.15
C THR A 387 34.90 5.46 1.73
N VAL A 388 35.25 4.18 1.48
CA VAL A 388 34.88 3.47 0.25
C VAL A 388 33.42 3.00 0.39
N HIS A 389 32.58 3.44 -0.50
CA HIS A 389 31.16 3.12 -0.53
C HIS A 389 30.81 2.31 -1.77
N GLY A 390 30.03 1.25 -1.59
CA GLY A 390 29.49 0.47 -2.70
C GLY A 390 30.57 -0.23 -3.54
N LYS A 391 31.53 -0.92 -2.93
CA LYS A 391 32.54 -1.73 -3.64
C LYS A 391 31.88 -2.85 -4.44
N VAL A 392 32.40 -3.14 -5.64
CA VAL A 392 32.00 -4.26 -6.50
C VAL A 392 33.16 -5.24 -6.65
N SER A 393 32.98 -6.50 -6.23
CA SER A 393 34.00 -7.54 -6.32
C SER A 393 34.09 -8.22 -7.70
N GLY A 394 33.03 -8.11 -8.48
CA GLY A 394 32.98 -8.63 -9.87
C GLY A 394 32.87 -7.51 -10.88
N ASN A 395 32.01 -7.68 -11.86
CA ASN A 395 31.88 -6.78 -13.00
C ASN A 395 30.86 -5.68 -12.76
N VAL A 396 31.09 -4.55 -13.39
CA VAL A 396 30.17 -3.44 -13.56
C VAL A 396 29.74 -3.38 -15.01
N ASN A 397 28.42 -3.46 -15.26
CA ASN A 397 27.85 -3.31 -16.58
C ASN A 397 26.87 -2.12 -16.59
N LEU A 398 27.13 -1.15 -17.43
CA LEU A 398 26.24 -0.01 -17.70
C LEU A 398 25.78 -0.09 -19.15
N THR A 399 24.47 -0.06 -19.38
CA THR A 399 23.89 -0.05 -20.71
C THR A 399 22.90 1.09 -20.85
N VAL A 400 23.08 1.95 -21.82
CA VAL A 400 22.11 2.98 -22.23
C VAL A 400 21.54 2.56 -23.57
N LEU A 401 20.26 2.22 -23.59
CA LEU A 401 19.52 1.86 -24.80
C LEU A 401 18.93 3.11 -25.45
N ASP A 402 18.36 3.99 -24.63
CA ASP A 402 17.87 5.31 -25.02
C ASP A 402 17.79 6.23 -23.78
N GLY A 403 17.54 7.54 -24.01
CA GLY A 403 17.37 8.55 -22.97
C GLY A 403 18.41 9.67 -23.05
N ARG A 404 18.35 10.56 -22.05
CA ARG A 404 19.24 11.72 -21.97
C ARG A 404 19.94 11.81 -20.62
N ILE A 405 21.26 11.75 -20.61
CA ILE A 405 22.11 11.94 -19.43
C ILE A 405 22.78 13.31 -19.55
N THR A 406 22.36 14.27 -18.72
CA THR A 406 22.79 15.68 -18.77
C THR A 406 24.07 15.98 -18.01
N GLY A 407 24.50 15.08 -17.14
CA GLY A 407 25.78 15.09 -16.45
C GLY A 407 26.68 13.96 -16.92
N SER A 408 26.93 12.97 -16.09
CA SER A 408 27.92 11.93 -16.34
C SER A 408 27.38 10.51 -16.25
N LEU A 409 27.84 9.65 -17.16
CA LEU A 409 27.73 8.20 -17.09
C LEU A 409 29.09 7.65 -16.62
N ILE A 410 29.15 7.11 -15.42
CA ILE A 410 30.41 6.78 -14.73
C ILE A 410 30.45 5.29 -14.41
N GLY A 411 31.52 4.60 -14.84
CA GLY A 411 31.70 3.19 -14.51
C GLY A 411 31.93 2.95 -13.04
N CYS A 412 32.83 3.73 -12.42
CA CYS A 412 33.20 3.56 -11.03
C CYS A 412 33.64 4.89 -10.39
N SER A 413 33.11 5.19 -9.21
CA SER A 413 33.63 6.23 -8.32
C SER A 413 33.98 5.65 -6.94
N SER A 414 34.24 4.35 -6.87
CA SER A 414 34.50 3.58 -5.65
C SER A 414 35.63 2.54 -5.90
N ALA A 415 35.39 1.27 -5.66
CA ALA A 415 36.32 0.17 -5.91
C ALA A 415 35.65 -0.94 -6.73
N VAL A 416 36.31 -1.39 -7.79
CA VAL A 416 35.88 -2.49 -8.65
C VAL A 416 37.06 -3.45 -8.88
N GLU A 417 36.82 -4.76 -8.64
CA GLU A 417 37.84 -5.78 -8.85
C GLU A 417 37.74 -6.46 -10.22
N GLY A 418 36.53 -6.50 -10.80
CA GLY A 418 36.26 -7.10 -12.11
C GLY A 418 36.42 -6.14 -13.28
N LYS A 419 35.60 -6.29 -14.31
CA LYS A 419 35.61 -5.46 -15.52
C LYS A 419 34.58 -4.34 -15.40
N ILE A 420 34.89 -3.20 -16.01
CA ILE A 420 33.92 -2.11 -16.21
C ILE A 420 33.56 -2.09 -17.69
N ASN A 421 32.29 -2.34 -18.00
CA ASN A 421 31.72 -2.32 -19.34
C ASN A 421 30.65 -1.24 -19.43
N ILE A 422 30.85 -0.27 -20.32
CA ILE A 422 29.89 0.79 -20.59
C ILE A 422 29.45 0.65 -22.05
N ASN A 423 28.15 0.39 -22.26
CA ASN A 423 27.54 0.19 -23.56
C ASN A 423 26.52 1.29 -23.84
N VAL A 424 26.77 2.16 -24.81
CA VAL A 424 25.81 3.18 -25.24
C VAL A 424 25.32 2.82 -26.64
N LYS A 425 24.03 2.45 -26.70
CA LYS A 425 23.35 1.98 -27.90
C LYS A 425 22.42 3.00 -28.50
N GLY A 426 22.05 4.03 -27.74
CA GLY A 426 21.15 5.10 -28.13
C GLY A 426 21.18 6.26 -27.13
N GLY A 427 20.41 7.30 -27.40
CA GLY A 427 20.23 8.45 -26.53
C GLY A 427 21.35 9.51 -26.59
N GLU A 428 21.31 10.44 -25.64
CA GLU A 428 22.23 11.54 -25.48
C GLU A 428 22.98 11.42 -24.15
N VAL A 429 24.31 11.37 -24.19
CA VAL A 429 25.17 11.30 -23.00
C VAL A 429 26.18 12.45 -23.06
N LYS A 430 26.09 13.40 -22.11
CA LYS A 430 27.01 14.56 -22.11
C LYS A 430 28.45 14.15 -21.82
N ARG A 431 28.68 13.24 -20.86
CA ARG A 431 30.03 12.79 -20.48
C ARG A 431 30.02 11.31 -20.13
N ILE A 432 30.98 10.57 -20.63
CA ILE A 432 31.28 9.19 -20.25
C ILE A 432 32.62 9.16 -19.54
N SER A 433 32.68 8.57 -18.34
CA SER A 433 33.92 8.35 -17.62
C SER A 433 33.99 6.90 -17.13
N GLY A 434 35.11 6.24 -17.38
CA GLY A 434 35.32 4.92 -16.81
C GLY A 434 35.45 4.97 -15.28
N ILE A 435 36.20 5.97 -14.79
CA ILE A 435 36.43 6.23 -13.37
C ILE A 435 36.37 7.72 -13.14
N ASP A 436 35.65 8.15 -12.10
CA ASP A 436 35.61 9.55 -11.70
C ASP A 436 36.37 9.78 -10.40
N TYR A 437 37.22 10.80 -10.40
CA TYR A 437 38.02 11.22 -9.24
C TYR A 437 37.54 12.54 -8.62
N SER A 438 36.43 13.09 -9.12
CA SER A 438 36.03 14.48 -8.85
C SER A 438 35.26 14.66 -7.52
N LEU A 439 35.08 13.62 -6.75
CA LEU A 439 34.27 13.64 -5.53
C LEU A 439 35.13 14.16 -4.35
N SER A 440 35.17 15.38 -4.08
CA SER A 440 35.84 16.09 -2.97
C SER A 440 37.32 15.69 -2.73
N ALA A 441 38.14 16.66 -2.30
CA ALA A 441 39.56 16.44 -2.02
C ALA A 441 39.86 15.36 -0.94
N ASP A 442 38.87 15.06 -0.10
CA ASP A 442 38.99 14.14 1.02
C ASP A 442 38.43 12.73 0.73
N SER A 443 37.89 12.49 -0.48
CA SER A 443 37.39 11.16 -0.84
C SER A 443 38.53 10.21 -1.20
N PRO A 444 38.45 8.91 -0.79
CA PRO A 444 39.43 7.92 -1.23
C PRO A 444 39.43 7.83 -2.75
N THR A 445 40.63 7.75 -3.34
CA THR A 445 40.76 7.53 -4.76
C THR A 445 40.10 6.22 -5.16
N PRO A 446 39.28 6.18 -6.21
CA PRO A 446 38.70 4.95 -6.71
C PRO A 446 39.81 3.91 -7.02
N THR A 447 39.60 2.69 -6.61
CA THR A 447 40.59 1.60 -6.82
C THR A 447 40.13 0.72 -7.96
N TYR A 448 40.90 0.72 -9.04
CA TYR A 448 40.65 -0.13 -10.19
C TYR A 448 41.98 -0.44 -10.92
N SER A 449 42.18 -1.70 -11.27
CA SER A 449 43.41 -2.13 -11.99
C SER A 449 43.10 -2.79 -13.33
N GLY A 450 41.83 -2.92 -13.70
CA GLY A 450 41.39 -3.61 -14.90
C GLY A 450 41.36 -2.72 -16.19
N ILE A 451 40.72 -3.25 -17.20
CA ILE A 451 40.49 -2.56 -18.47
C ILE A 451 39.04 -2.07 -18.50
N ILE A 452 38.88 -0.78 -18.75
CA ILE A 452 37.57 -0.15 -18.99
C ILE A 452 37.22 -0.37 -20.46
N GLN A 453 36.04 -0.96 -20.70
CA GLN A 453 35.53 -1.13 -22.06
C GLN A 453 34.33 -0.22 -22.28
N ILE A 454 34.44 0.71 -23.21
CA ILE A 454 33.37 1.60 -23.65
C ILE A 454 33.01 1.18 -25.07
N THR A 455 31.77 0.75 -25.27
CA THR A 455 31.23 0.41 -26.59
C THR A 455 30.13 1.41 -26.95
N ILE A 456 30.25 2.04 -28.09
CA ILE A 456 29.27 2.96 -28.64
C ILE A 456 28.74 2.35 -29.92
N GLU A 457 27.44 2.09 -29.95
CA GLU A 457 26.77 1.47 -31.09
C GLU A 457 26.00 2.52 -31.89
N LYS A 458 25.74 2.20 -33.17
CA LYS A 458 24.92 3.02 -34.04
C LYS A 458 23.52 3.19 -33.50
N GLY A 459 23.08 4.40 -33.36
CA GLY A 459 21.74 4.82 -33.04
C GLY A 459 21.67 6.34 -33.15
N HIS A 460 20.62 6.93 -32.69
CA HIS A 460 20.58 8.39 -32.50
C HIS A 460 21.37 8.77 -31.23
N THR A 461 22.64 8.36 -31.19
CA THR A 461 23.51 8.54 -30.03
C THR A 461 24.32 9.81 -30.17
N THR A 462 24.22 10.72 -29.21
CA THR A 462 25.08 11.91 -29.12
C THR A 462 25.91 11.79 -27.84
N ILE A 463 27.23 11.91 -27.98
CA ILE A 463 28.18 11.91 -26.86
C ILE A 463 28.96 13.22 -26.88
N GLY A 464 28.89 13.96 -25.78
CA GLY A 464 29.63 15.20 -25.63
C GLY A 464 31.12 14.96 -25.38
N GLN A 465 31.46 14.10 -24.43
CA GLN A 465 32.84 13.87 -24.00
C GLN A 465 33.07 12.41 -23.55
N ILE A 466 34.25 11.88 -23.80
CA ILE A 466 34.76 10.64 -23.23
C ILE A 466 36.05 10.92 -22.50
N ASP A 467 36.08 10.69 -21.18
CA ASP A 467 37.30 10.87 -20.39
C ASP A 467 38.14 9.60 -20.40
N SER A 468 39.34 9.73 -20.94
CA SER A 468 40.38 8.73 -20.80
C SER A 468 41.17 9.02 -19.52
N ASN A 469 40.92 8.30 -18.47
CA ASN A 469 41.67 8.46 -17.22
C ASN A 469 43.12 8.01 -17.40
N ASN A 470 44.08 8.92 -17.28
CA ASN A 470 45.49 8.76 -17.61
C ASN A 470 46.22 7.58 -16.94
N ASN A 471 45.60 6.94 -15.91
CA ASN A 471 46.20 5.83 -15.18
C ASN A 471 45.53 4.45 -15.46
N HIS A 472 44.53 4.41 -16.34
CA HIS A 472 43.80 3.16 -16.62
C HIS A 472 43.67 2.95 -18.13
N LYS A 473 43.82 1.69 -18.54
CA LYS A 473 43.62 1.31 -19.95
C LYS A 473 42.12 1.36 -20.26
N THR A 474 41.72 2.33 -21.07
CA THR A 474 40.38 2.49 -21.60
C THR A 474 40.36 2.08 -23.07
N HIS A 475 39.52 1.10 -23.41
CA HIS A 475 39.28 0.68 -24.77
C HIS A 475 37.93 1.24 -25.23
N VAL A 476 37.93 2.12 -26.20
CA VAL A 476 36.73 2.66 -26.82
C VAL A 476 36.51 1.97 -28.17
N THR A 477 35.33 1.35 -28.31
CA THR A 477 34.93 0.64 -29.52
C THR A 477 33.70 1.31 -30.12
N TYR A 478 33.79 1.76 -31.36
CA TYR A 478 32.65 2.26 -32.11
C TYR A 478 32.15 1.17 -33.06
N ARG A 479 30.86 0.84 -32.96
CA ARG A 479 30.21 -0.18 -33.79
C ARG A 479 29.11 0.45 -34.63
N ASN A 480 29.17 0.27 -35.94
CA ASN A 480 28.14 0.75 -36.88
C ASN A 480 27.82 2.25 -36.70
N CYS A 481 28.81 3.08 -36.35
CA CYS A 481 28.65 4.50 -36.10
C CYS A 481 28.97 5.27 -37.39
N GLY A 482 28.00 6.06 -37.87
CA GLY A 482 28.14 6.98 -38.98
C GLY A 482 28.35 6.33 -40.35
N THR A 483 28.14 7.14 -41.38
CA THR A 483 28.52 6.91 -42.79
C THR A 483 29.26 8.13 -43.27
N ALA A 484 29.82 8.11 -44.47
CA ALA A 484 30.44 9.28 -45.05
C ALA A 484 29.50 10.49 -45.18
N ASP A 485 28.20 10.20 -45.40
CA ASP A 485 27.15 11.22 -45.54
C ASP A 485 26.54 11.65 -44.20
N THR A 486 26.64 10.80 -43.16
CA THR A 486 26.14 11.06 -41.81
C THR A 486 27.18 10.65 -40.77
N PRO A 487 28.27 11.44 -40.63
CA PRO A 487 29.33 11.13 -39.70
C PRO A 487 28.85 11.21 -38.25
N TYR A 488 29.37 10.33 -37.42
CA TYR A 488 29.16 10.40 -35.97
C TYR A 488 30.08 11.50 -35.40
N LEU A 489 29.47 12.47 -34.72
CA LEU A 489 30.22 13.59 -34.16
C LEU A 489 30.48 13.34 -32.66
N ILE A 490 31.76 13.36 -32.29
CA ILE A 490 32.23 13.45 -30.92
C ILE A 490 32.74 14.86 -30.73
N SER A 491 32.13 15.65 -29.87
CA SER A 491 32.47 17.06 -29.68
C SER A 491 33.82 17.25 -29.00
N GLU A 492 34.23 16.30 -28.12
CA GLU A 492 35.55 16.29 -27.44
C GLU A 492 35.94 14.83 -27.11
N LEU A 493 37.25 14.56 -27.25
CA LEU A 493 37.89 13.28 -26.88
C LEU A 493 38.85 13.51 -25.71
#